data_8155ec72b7b2aba7f968d93086e6a6f9
#
_entry.id   8155ec72b7b2aba7f968d93086e6a6f9
#
_cell.length_a   1.000
_cell.length_b   1.000
_cell.length_c   1.000
_cell.angle_alpha   90.00
_cell.angle_beta   90.00
_cell.angle_gamma   90.00
#
_symmetry.space_group_name_H-M   'P 1'
#
loop_
_entity.id
_entity.type
_entity.pdbx_description
1 polymer ?
#
loop_
_entity_poly.entity_id
_entity_poly.type
_entity_poly.pdbx_seq_one_letter_code
_entity_poly.pdbx_strand_id
1 'polypeptide(L)'
;MKITNATLGRRRGCGGPGQLHSGTRGMGRATTMMGPAHSLSGAAAWLGVGAATAAAGQPMPWPVLLAGALICAGAALAPDLDHKAATISRAFGPVSRGLCEIVDKLSYAVYKATKKQGDPRRSGGHRTLTHTWLWAVLIGGGTSVLAFTGGRWAVLAILFVHMVLAIEGLLWRATRGSSSDVLVWLLAGTSAWILAGILDKPDGGSDWLFTAPGQEYLWLGLPIVLGALVHDIGDALTVSGCPILWPIPVGRKRWYPIGPPKAIRFRAGSWVELKVLMPAFMLLGGVGGAAALNFI
;
A
#
# COMPACT_ATOMS: atom_id res chain seq x y z
N MET A 1 -63.65 -20.72 -40.11
CA MET A 1 -63.79 -22.12 -40.60
C MET A 1 -62.48 -22.84 -40.36
N LYS A 2 -62.56 -23.97 -39.67
CA LYS A 2 -61.53 -24.95 -39.26
C LYS A 2 -60.75 -24.67 -37.97
N ILE A 3 -61.27 -25.32 -37.00
CA ILE A 3 -60.83 -25.89 -35.71
C ILE A 3 -59.88 -27.07 -35.97
N THR A 4 -58.86 -27.26 -35.12
CA THR A 4 -58.46 -28.57 -34.62
C THR A 4 -57.30 -28.29 -33.57
N ASN A 5 -57.58 -28.41 -32.26
CA ASN A 5 -57.48 -29.56 -31.38
C ASN A 5 -56.07 -30.14 -31.28
N ALA A 6 -55.44 -29.88 -30.09
CA ALA A 6 -55.16 -30.82 -28.98
C ALA A 6 -53.98 -31.75 -29.20
N THR A 7 -53.06 -31.78 -28.30
CA THR A 7 -52.91 -32.93 -27.40
C THR A 7 -51.89 -32.71 -26.28
N LEU A 8 -52.31 -32.99 -25.06
CA LEU A 8 -51.51 -33.20 -23.86
C LEU A 8 -50.46 -34.33 -24.04
N GLY A 9 -49.25 -34.04 -23.61
CA GLY A 9 -48.21 -35.07 -23.46
C GLY A 9 -47.52 -34.95 -22.09
N ARG A 10 -48.15 -35.54 -21.08
CA ARG A 10 -47.58 -35.82 -19.79
C ARG A 10 -46.42 -36.82 -19.98
N ARG A 11 -45.19 -36.49 -19.63
CA ARG A 11 -44.17 -37.50 -19.28
C ARG A 11 -43.63 -37.28 -17.90
N ARG A 12 -43.94 -38.23 -17.05
CA ARG A 12 -43.28 -38.52 -15.77
C ARG A 12 -41.88 -39.09 -16.09
N GLY A 13 -40.93 -38.89 -15.23
CA GLY A 13 -39.80 -39.79 -15.25
C GLY A 13 -38.60 -39.28 -14.50
N CYS A 14 -38.45 -39.82 -13.29
CA CYS A 14 -37.26 -40.24 -12.64
C CYS A 14 -36.32 -39.19 -12.04
N GLY A 15 -36.39 -39.16 -10.69
CA GLY A 15 -35.38 -38.62 -9.85
C GLY A 15 -34.05 -39.36 -10.00
N GLY A 16 -32.98 -38.62 -10.10
CA GLY A 16 -31.60 -39.05 -9.91
C GLY A 16 -31.01 -38.37 -8.69
N PRO A 17 -30.15 -39.03 -7.93
CA PRO A 17 -29.71 -38.60 -6.60
C PRO A 17 -28.83 -37.35 -6.68
N GLY A 18 -28.98 -36.48 -5.68
CA GLY A 18 -28.35 -35.21 -5.51
C GLY A 18 -26.84 -35.20 -5.76
N GLN A 19 -26.41 -34.42 -6.71
CA GLN A 19 -25.05 -33.90 -6.70
C GLN A 19 -25.00 -32.77 -5.71
N LEU A 20 -24.44 -33.03 -4.54
CA LEU A 20 -23.92 -32.05 -3.64
C LEU A 20 -22.84 -31.24 -4.40
N HIS A 21 -23.24 -30.13 -5.02
CA HIS A 21 -22.30 -29.11 -5.41
C HIS A 21 -21.62 -28.62 -4.13
N SER A 22 -20.49 -29.21 -3.80
CA SER A 22 -19.50 -28.61 -2.95
C SER A 22 -19.08 -27.28 -3.61
N GLY A 23 -19.75 -26.23 -3.19
CA GLY A 23 -19.38 -24.86 -3.55
C GLY A 23 -18.00 -24.55 -2.97
N THR A 24 -16.96 -24.93 -3.68
CA THR A 24 -15.67 -24.29 -3.55
C THR A 24 -15.92 -22.84 -3.99
N ARG A 25 -16.18 -21.97 -3.00
CA ARG A 25 -16.08 -20.52 -3.21
C ARG A 25 -14.69 -20.29 -3.78
N GLY A 26 -14.65 -20.06 -5.09
CA GLY A 26 -13.45 -19.65 -5.77
C GLY A 26 -12.96 -18.36 -5.09
N MET A 27 -11.96 -18.51 -4.24
CA MET A 27 -11.19 -17.36 -3.76
C MET A 27 -10.66 -16.69 -5.01
N GLY A 28 -11.27 -15.53 -5.35
CA GLY A 28 -10.82 -14.71 -6.46
C GLY A 28 -9.31 -14.57 -6.37
N ARG A 29 -8.61 -14.98 -7.43
CA ARG A 29 -7.14 -15.00 -7.46
C ARG A 29 -6.67 -13.58 -7.22
N ALA A 30 -6.09 -13.32 -6.03
CA ALA A 30 -5.43 -12.06 -5.75
C ALA A 30 -4.31 -11.86 -6.78
N THR A 31 -4.30 -10.71 -7.42
CA THR A 31 -3.31 -10.35 -8.46
C THR A 31 -2.23 -9.41 -7.94
N THR A 32 -2.42 -8.87 -6.73
CA THR A 32 -1.52 -7.94 -6.03
C THR A 32 -0.96 -8.58 -4.78
N MET A 33 0.21 -8.18 -4.33
CA MET A 33 0.78 -8.54 -3.02
C MET A 33 -0.20 -8.15 -1.90
N MET A 34 -0.22 -8.87 -0.79
CA MET A 34 -1.18 -8.61 0.29
C MET A 34 -0.77 -7.40 1.13
N GLY A 35 -1.75 -6.63 1.60
CA GLY A 35 -1.52 -5.45 2.45
C GLY A 35 -0.50 -5.65 3.59
N PRO A 36 -0.58 -6.75 4.38
CA PRO A 36 0.41 -7.02 5.43
C PRO A 36 1.85 -7.14 4.93
N ALA A 37 2.07 -7.76 3.78
CA ALA A 37 3.41 -7.89 3.22
C ALA A 37 3.96 -6.53 2.75
N HIS A 38 3.11 -5.67 2.17
CA HIS A 38 3.48 -4.30 1.82
C HIS A 38 3.82 -3.47 3.07
N SER A 39 2.98 -3.50 4.10
CA SER A 39 3.26 -2.74 5.34
C SER A 39 4.54 -3.20 6.03
N LEU A 40 4.78 -4.52 6.12
CA LEU A 40 6.02 -5.06 6.68
C LEU A 40 7.25 -4.66 5.87
N SER A 41 7.17 -4.74 4.53
CA SER A 41 8.29 -4.34 3.66
C SER A 41 8.59 -2.84 3.78
N GLY A 42 7.55 -2.00 3.91
CA GLY A 42 7.70 -0.56 4.15
C GLY A 42 8.42 -0.27 5.47
N ALA A 43 7.95 -0.88 6.58
CA ALA A 43 8.62 -0.73 7.88
C ALA A 43 10.08 -1.18 7.83
N ALA A 44 10.33 -2.37 7.27
CA ALA A 44 11.67 -2.93 7.16
C ALA A 44 12.61 -2.06 6.31
N ALA A 45 12.10 -1.46 5.24
CA ALA A 45 12.87 -0.56 4.40
C ALA A 45 13.33 0.69 5.15
N TRP A 46 12.45 1.32 5.92
CA TRP A 46 12.84 2.49 6.72
C TRP A 46 13.82 2.15 7.85
N LEU A 47 13.61 1.04 8.55
CA LEU A 47 14.55 0.55 9.55
C LEU A 47 15.91 0.22 8.94
N GLY A 48 15.93 -0.29 7.70
CA GLY A 48 17.16 -0.46 6.92
C GLY A 48 17.87 0.87 6.60
N VAL A 49 17.11 1.93 6.29
CA VAL A 49 17.68 3.29 6.13
C VAL A 49 18.31 3.75 7.45
N GLY A 50 17.63 3.55 8.59
CA GLY A 50 18.18 3.86 9.91
C GLY A 50 19.49 3.12 10.21
N ALA A 51 19.55 1.82 9.87
CA ALA A 51 20.80 1.05 9.99
C ALA A 51 21.91 1.60 9.08
N ALA A 52 21.59 1.97 7.85
CA ALA A 52 22.55 2.54 6.92
C ALA A 52 23.10 3.91 7.38
N THR A 53 22.24 4.78 7.92
CA THR A 53 22.69 6.07 8.48
C THR A 53 23.53 5.88 9.72
N ALA A 54 23.19 4.93 10.61
CA ALA A 54 24.00 4.58 11.78
C ALA A 54 25.40 4.05 11.36
N ALA A 55 25.45 3.15 10.38
CA ALA A 55 26.72 2.63 9.84
C ALA A 55 27.56 3.71 9.16
N ALA A 56 26.93 4.77 8.63
CA ALA A 56 27.63 5.94 8.08
C ALA A 56 28.07 6.96 9.18
N GLY A 57 27.91 6.64 10.46
CA GLY A 57 28.27 7.53 11.57
C GLY A 57 27.26 8.67 11.82
N GLN A 58 26.07 8.60 11.24
CA GLN A 58 24.99 9.58 11.39
C GLN A 58 23.70 8.89 11.87
N PRO A 59 23.64 8.41 13.11
CA PRO A 59 22.50 7.69 13.61
C PRO A 59 21.25 8.57 13.60
N MET A 60 20.14 7.97 13.18
CA MET A 60 18.84 8.61 13.17
C MET A 60 18.28 8.71 14.60
N PRO A 61 17.73 9.87 15.04
CA PRO A 61 17.05 9.94 16.33
C PRO A 61 15.95 8.88 16.43
N TRP A 62 15.84 8.21 17.58
CA TRP A 62 14.86 7.12 17.72
C TRP A 62 13.39 7.53 17.43
N PRO A 63 12.94 8.77 17.72
CA PRO A 63 11.57 9.15 17.37
C PRO A 63 11.36 9.26 15.85
N VAL A 64 12.39 9.73 15.13
CA VAL A 64 12.39 9.76 13.65
C VAL A 64 12.40 8.35 13.09
N LEU A 65 13.20 7.45 13.66
CA LEU A 65 13.22 6.04 13.26
C LEU A 65 11.85 5.40 13.43
N LEU A 66 11.19 5.60 14.57
CA LEU A 66 9.87 5.05 14.87
C LEU A 66 8.78 5.69 13.99
N ALA A 67 8.73 7.02 13.94
CA ALA A 67 7.76 7.74 13.14
C ALA A 67 7.87 7.36 11.65
N GLY A 68 9.08 7.37 11.13
CA GLY A 68 9.32 7.01 9.74
C GLY A 68 8.99 5.56 9.42
N ALA A 69 9.24 4.61 10.33
CA ALA A 69 8.86 3.20 10.14
C ALA A 69 7.33 3.03 10.07
N LEU A 70 6.59 3.71 10.94
CA LEU A 70 5.12 3.68 10.94
C LEU A 70 4.54 4.37 9.70
N ILE A 71 5.08 5.53 9.32
CA ILE A 71 4.67 6.25 8.11
C ILE A 71 4.97 5.39 6.87
N CYS A 72 6.16 4.83 6.77
CA CYS A 72 6.56 4.00 5.63
C CYS A 72 5.70 2.73 5.50
N ALA A 73 5.36 2.09 6.64
CA ALA A 73 4.43 0.95 6.68
C ALA A 73 3.04 1.31 6.15
N GLY A 74 2.49 2.46 6.58
CA GLY A 74 1.20 2.96 6.11
C GLY A 74 1.25 3.40 4.64
N ALA A 75 2.31 4.12 4.25
CA ALA A 75 2.51 4.62 2.89
C ALA A 75 2.72 3.50 1.87
N ALA A 76 3.24 2.34 2.32
CA ALA A 76 3.31 1.14 1.48
C ALA A 76 1.94 0.56 1.11
N LEU A 77 0.82 1.10 1.60
CA LEU A 77 -0.53 0.79 1.13
C LEU A 77 -1.10 1.87 0.18
N ALA A 78 -0.44 3.03 0.09
CA ALA A 78 -0.96 4.19 -0.64
C ALA A 78 -1.18 3.96 -2.15
N PRO A 79 -0.29 3.24 -2.89
CA PRO A 79 -0.51 2.98 -4.31
C PRO A 79 -1.82 2.25 -4.60
N ASP A 80 -2.25 1.35 -3.73
CA ASP A 80 -3.49 0.57 -3.85
C ASP A 80 -4.77 1.38 -3.58
N LEU A 81 -4.69 2.69 -3.36
CA LEU A 81 -5.87 3.55 -3.22
C LEU A 81 -6.74 3.56 -4.50
N ASP A 82 -6.21 3.17 -5.63
CA ASP A 82 -6.94 2.97 -6.88
C ASP A 82 -7.68 1.61 -6.97
N HIS A 83 -7.64 0.78 -5.91
CA HIS A 83 -8.23 -0.55 -5.88
C HIS A 83 -9.30 -0.69 -4.78
N LYS A 84 -10.57 -0.88 -5.16
CA LYS A 84 -11.74 -0.87 -4.24
C LYS A 84 -11.68 -1.92 -3.12
N ALA A 85 -10.98 -3.04 -3.34
CA ALA A 85 -10.85 -4.11 -2.35
C ALA A 85 -9.63 -3.94 -1.42
N ALA A 86 -8.76 -2.94 -1.67
CA ALA A 86 -7.58 -2.69 -0.86
C ALA A 86 -7.93 -2.21 0.56
N THR A 87 -7.01 -2.41 1.50
CA THR A 87 -7.15 -1.98 2.90
C THR A 87 -7.36 -0.47 2.97
N ILE A 88 -6.51 0.31 2.31
CA ILE A 88 -6.56 1.78 2.31
C ILE A 88 -7.91 2.33 1.80
N SER A 89 -8.52 1.69 0.79
CA SER A 89 -9.79 2.13 0.22
C SER A 89 -10.99 1.93 1.16
N ARG A 90 -10.77 1.31 2.33
CA ARG A 90 -11.79 1.02 3.34
C ARG A 90 -11.47 1.61 4.71
N ALA A 91 -10.22 1.98 4.97
CA ALA A 91 -9.71 2.42 6.28
C ALA A 91 -10.48 3.61 6.89
N PHE A 92 -11.02 4.48 6.05
CA PHE A 92 -11.79 5.66 6.48
C PHE A 92 -13.23 5.65 5.94
N GLY A 93 -13.80 4.47 5.75
CA GLY A 93 -15.20 4.29 5.34
C GLY A 93 -15.56 5.00 4.03
N PRO A 94 -16.62 5.84 4.01
CA PRO A 94 -17.06 6.54 2.78
C PRO A 94 -16.01 7.48 2.20
N VAL A 95 -15.17 8.10 3.03
CA VAL A 95 -14.14 9.06 2.58
C VAL A 95 -13.10 8.35 1.73
N SER A 96 -12.51 7.26 2.22
CA SER A 96 -11.51 6.50 1.46
C SER A 96 -12.09 5.82 0.22
N ARG A 97 -13.37 5.42 0.26
CA ARG A 97 -14.08 4.89 -0.93
C ARG A 97 -14.26 5.96 -2.01
N GLY A 98 -14.66 7.16 -1.63
CA GLY A 98 -14.78 8.29 -2.55
C GLY A 98 -13.43 8.67 -3.17
N LEU A 99 -12.37 8.74 -2.35
CA LEU A 99 -11.01 8.97 -2.84
C LEU A 99 -10.54 7.86 -3.79
N CYS A 100 -10.82 6.59 -3.48
CA CYS A 100 -10.52 5.47 -4.36
C CYS A 100 -11.14 5.66 -5.76
N GLU A 101 -12.40 6.06 -5.84
CA GLU A 101 -13.06 6.29 -7.14
C GLU A 101 -12.46 7.45 -7.92
N ILE A 102 -12.08 8.53 -7.23
CA ILE A 102 -11.41 9.69 -7.85
C ILE A 102 -10.04 9.29 -8.37
N VAL A 103 -9.25 8.60 -7.54
CA VAL A 103 -7.89 8.18 -7.89
C VAL A 103 -7.89 7.14 -9.01
N ASP A 104 -8.80 6.17 -9.00
CA ASP A 104 -8.95 5.20 -10.10
C ASP A 104 -9.29 5.89 -11.42
N LYS A 105 -10.26 6.81 -11.41
CA LYS A 105 -10.65 7.59 -12.61
C LYS A 105 -9.52 8.47 -13.12
N LEU A 106 -8.80 9.17 -12.22
CA LEU A 106 -7.64 9.99 -12.57
C LEU A 106 -6.53 9.14 -13.17
N SER A 107 -6.16 8.05 -12.51
CA SER A 107 -5.13 7.11 -12.97
C SER A 107 -5.47 6.56 -14.36
N TYR A 108 -6.73 6.18 -14.58
CA TYR A 108 -7.18 5.70 -15.88
C TYR A 108 -7.19 6.80 -16.95
N ALA A 109 -7.56 8.03 -16.60
CA ALA A 109 -7.53 9.17 -17.53
C ALA A 109 -6.10 9.47 -17.98
N VAL A 110 -5.15 9.52 -17.05
CA VAL A 110 -3.72 9.70 -17.35
C VAL A 110 -3.20 8.57 -18.24
N TYR A 111 -3.54 7.31 -17.90
CA TYR A 111 -3.18 6.16 -18.74
C TYR A 111 -3.73 6.33 -20.16
N LYS A 112 -5.01 6.64 -20.32
CA LYS A 112 -5.64 6.81 -21.65
C LYS A 112 -5.01 7.94 -22.47
N ALA A 113 -4.72 9.07 -21.83
CA ALA A 113 -4.12 10.23 -22.48
C ALA A 113 -2.67 10.00 -22.91
N THR A 114 -1.94 9.12 -22.21
CA THR A 114 -0.49 8.97 -22.41
C THR A 114 -0.05 7.61 -22.96
N LYS A 115 -0.96 6.64 -23.10
CA LYS A 115 -0.64 5.30 -23.64
C LYS A 115 -0.16 5.36 -25.08
N LYS A 116 0.76 4.46 -25.43
CA LYS A 116 1.23 4.21 -26.78
C LYS A 116 0.64 2.89 -27.33
N GLN A 117 0.77 2.68 -28.62
CA GLN A 117 0.20 1.50 -29.31
C GLN A 117 0.71 0.16 -28.75
N GLY A 118 1.93 0.11 -28.22
CA GLY A 118 2.54 -1.09 -27.64
C GLY A 118 2.16 -1.35 -26.18
N ASP A 119 1.44 -0.42 -25.51
CA ASP A 119 1.13 -0.54 -24.09
C ASP A 119 0.03 -1.57 -23.82
N PRO A 120 0.07 -2.25 -22.64
CA PRO A 120 -0.96 -3.20 -22.25
C PRO A 120 -2.36 -2.55 -22.24
N ARG A 121 -3.37 -3.26 -22.66
CA ARG A 121 -4.76 -2.78 -22.52
C ARG A 121 -5.19 -2.82 -21.07
N ARG A 122 -5.78 -1.72 -20.58
CA ARG A 122 -6.30 -1.59 -19.22
C ARG A 122 -7.78 -1.20 -19.27
N SER A 123 -8.58 -1.72 -18.34
CA SER A 123 -10.01 -1.41 -18.19
C SER A 123 -10.30 -0.46 -17.02
N GLY A 124 -9.28 -0.09 -16.22
CA GLY A 124 -9.33 0.79 -15.05
C GLY A 124 -7.96 1.38 -14.73
N GLY A 125 -7.91 2.19 -13.68
CA GLY A 125 -6.71 2.89 -13.24
C GLY A 125 -5.72 2.03 -12.46
N HIS A 126 -6.18 0.92 -11.90
CA HIS A 126 -5.35 0.07 -11.06
C HIS A 126 -4.05 -0.38 -11.75
N ARG A 127 -2.94 -0.24 -11.03
CA ARG A 127 -1.58 -0.44 -11.55
C ARG A 127 -1.26 0.44 -12.75
N THR A 128 -1.63 1.72 -12.67
CA THR A 128 -1.21 2.76 -13.60
C THR A 128 -0.51 3.88 -12.86
N LEU A 129 -1.06 5.09 -12.79
CA LEU A 129 -0.40 6.28 -12.23
C LEU A 129 0.09 6.09 -10.80
N THR A 130 -0.74 5.54 -9.93
CA THR A 130 -0.42 5.34 -8.50
C THR A 130 0.75 4.39 -8.25
N HIS A 131 1.05 3.51 -9.21
CA HIS A 131 2.13 2.53 -9.15
C HIS A 131 3.35 2.97 -9.98
N THR A 132 3.74 4.23 -9.82
CA THR A 132 4.89 4.82 -10.51
C THR A 132 5.77 5.61 -9.56
N TRP A 133 7.08 5.66 -9.85
CA TRP A 133 8.01 6.47 -9.07
C TRP A 133 7.60 7.95 -9.02
N LEU A 134 7.02 8.46 -10.11
CA LEU A 134 6.58 9.87 -10.16
C LEU A 134 5.45 10.12 -9.17
N TRP A 135 4.49 9.20 -9.06
CA TRP A 135 3.43 9.30 -8.06
C TRP A 135 3.99 9.27 -6.64
N ALA A 136 4.91 8.35 -6.35
CA ALA A 136 5.57 8.26 -5.05
C ALA A 136 6.23 9.59 -4.66
N VAL A 137 7.00 10.19 -5.59
CA VAL A 137 7.65 11.50 -5.37
C VAL A 137 6.63 12.63 -5.19
N LEU A 138 5.55 12.64 -5.97
CA LEU A 138 4.53 13.69 -5.88
C LEU A 138 3.78 13.63 -4.55
N ILE A 139 3.37 12.44 -4.08
CA ILE A 139 2.67 12.33 -2.79
C ILE A 139 3.62 12.60 -1.62
N GLY A 140 4.86 12.10 -1.66
CA GLY A 140 5.82 12.38 -0.61
C GLY A 140 6.24 13.84 -0.57
N GLY A 141 6.57 14.44 -1.71
CA GLY A 141 6.88 15.86 -1.81
C GLY A 141 5.71 16.75 -1.38
N GLY A 142 4.49 16.43 -1.82
CA GLY A 142 3.27 17.11 -1.38
C GLY A 142 3.05 17.00 0.13
N THR A 143 3.38 15.85 0.73
CA THR A 143 3.30 15.68 2.19
C THR A 143 4.36 16.49 2.93
N SER A 144 5.60 16.58 2.41
CA SER A 144 6.62 17.47 2.95
C SER A 144 6.15 18.92 2.95
N VAL A 145 5.60 19.39 1.82
CA VAL A 145 5.04 20.75 1.71
C VAL A 145 3.87 20.95 2.68
N LEU A 146 2.97 19.96 2.80
CA LEU A 146 1.85 20.03 3.74
C LEU A 146 2.34 20.11 5.19
N ALA A 147 3.34 19.31 5.57
CA ALA A 147 3.92 19.35 6.90
C ALA A 147 4.55 20.73 7.21
N PHE A 148 5.31 21.26 6.25
CA PHE A 148 5.95 22.57 6.34
C PHE A 148 4.94 23.71 6.46
N THR A 149 3.90 23.74 5.63
CA THR A 149 2.93 24.86 5.60
C THR A 149 1.84 24.74 6.66
N GLY A 150 1.43 23.53 7.00
CA GLY A 150 0.34 23.25 7.94
C GLY A 150 0.80 23.05 9.39
N GLY A 151 2.12 23.01 9.63
CA GLY A 151 2.72 22.89 10.96
C GLY A 151 2.21 21.67 11.73
N ARG A 152 2.12 21.80 13.06
CA ARG A 152 1.75 20.72 13.98
C ARG A 152 0.46 19.97 13.60
N TRP A 153 -0.56 20.67 13.13
CA TRP A 153 -1.83 20.03 12.78
C TRP A 153 -1.71 19.13 11.55
N ALA A 154 -0.93 19.55 10.55
CA ALA A 154 -0.63 18.71 9.40
C ALA A 154 0.22 17.50 9.80
N VAL A 155 1.22 17.69 10.65
CA VAL A 155 2.05 16.59 11.19
C VAL A 155 1.18 15.55 11.91
N LEU A 156 0.27 16.00 12.79
CA LEU A 156 -0.68 15.11 13.47
C LEU A 156 -1.57 14.35 12.49
N ALA A 157 -2.09 15.03 11.47
CA ALA A 157 -2.91 14.38 10.44
C ALA A 157 -2.12 13.34 9.62
N ILE A 158 -0.89 13.67 9.24
CA ILE A 158 0.01 12.76 8.52
C ILE A 158 0.31 11.52 9.36
N LEU A 159 0.71 11.70 10.62
CA LEU A 159 0.97 10.60 11.55
C LEU A 159 -0.29 9.75 11.74
N PHE A 160 -1.44 10.38 12.04
CA PHE A 160 -2.70 9.67 12.26
C PHE A 160 -3.08 8.79 11.07
N VAL A 161 -3.12 9.36 9.87
CA VAL A 161 -3.49 8.62 8.66
C VAL A 161 -2.58 7.42 8.43
N HIS A 162 -1.27 7.61 8.51
CA HIS A 162 -0.32 6.52 8.25
C HIS A 162 -0.29 5.49 9.38
N MET A 163 -0.54 5.88 10.63
CA MET A 163 -0.69 4.94 11.74
C MET A 163 -1.95 4.10 11.62
N VAL A 164 -3.10 4.68 11.22
CA VAL A 164 -4.30 3.88 10.91
C VAL A 164 -3.97 2.84 9.85
N LEU A 165 -3.34 3.25 8.75
CA LEU A 165 -2.98 2.35 7.66
C LEU A 165 -1.96 1.29 8.10
N ALA A 166 -0.95 1.65 8.89
CA ALA A 166 0.03 0.71 9.41
C ALA A 166 -0.62 -0.33 10.34
N ILE A 167 -1.50 0.09 11.26
CA ILE A 167 -2.22 -0.81 12.16
C ILE A 167 -3.10 -1.77 11.36
N GLU A 168 -3.92 -1.26 10.43
CA GLU A 168 -4.77 -2.10 9.58
C GLU A 168 -3.97 -3.03 8.67
N GLY A 169 -2.84 -2.55 8.12
CA GLY A 169 -1.96 -3.36 7.30
C GLY A 169 -1.28 -4.47 8.09
N LEU A 170 -0.66 -4.15 9.21
CA LEU A 170 0.09 -5.11 10.02
C LEU A 170 -0.82 -6.05 10.81
N LEU A 171 -1.94 -5.55 11.34
CA LEU A 171 -2.88 -6.30 12.19
C LEU A 171 -4.19 -6.68 11.47
N TRP A 172 -4.19 -6.76 10.16
CA TRP A 172 -5.36 -6.96 9.30
C TRP A 172 -6.33 -8.07 9.74
N ARG A 173 -5.83 -9.12 10.42
CA ARG A 173 -6.67 -10.20 10.96
C ARG A 173 -7.41 -9.79 12.23
N ALA A 174 -6.78 -8.99 13.06
CA ALA A 174 -7.33 -8.52 14.33
C ALA A 174 -8.29 -7.34 14.16
N THR A 175 -8.12 -6.57 13.08
CA THR A 175 -8.89 -5.34 12.81
C THR A 175 -10.13 -5.56 11.93
N ARG A 176 -10.58 -6.81 11.73
CA ARG A 176 -11.78 -7.11 10.95
C ARG A 176 -13.05 -7.02 11.82
N GLY A 177 -13.81 -5.93 11.65
CA GLY A 177 -15.12 -5.72 12.29
C GLY A 177 -15.39 -4.26 12.60
N SER A 178 -16.64 -3.81 12.58
CA SER A 178 -16.99 -2.39 12.76
C SER A 178 -16.62 -1.83 14.13
N SER A 179 -16.57 -2.64 15.19
CA SER A 179 -16.11 -2.21 16.52
C SER A 179 -14.59 -2.04 16.61
N SER A 180 -13.82 -2.65 15.70
CA SER A 180 -12.37 -2.49 15.65
C SER A 180 -11.92 -1.18 15.01
N ASP A 181 -12.72 -0.58 14.13
CA ASP A 181 -12.36 0.67 13.45
C ASP A 181 -12.18 1.81 14.44
N VAL A 182 -13.11 1.95 15.42
CA VAL A 182 -13.01 2.97 16.48
C VAL A 182 -11.75 2.76 17.32
N LEU A 183 -11.46 1.52 17.71
CA LEU A 183 -10.26 1.20 18.48
C LEU A 183 -8.97 1.53 17.70
N VAL A 184 -8.93 1.19 16.42
CA VAL A 184 -7.80 1.54 15.54
C VAL A 184 -7.59 3.06 15.48
N TRP A 185 -8.66 3.82 15.31
CA TRP A 185 -8.58 5.28 15.25
C TRP A 185 -8.16 5.91 16.58
N LEU A 186 -8.66 5.39 17.70
CA LEU A 186 -8.25 5.84 19.04
C LEU A 186 -6.77 5.55 19.29
N LEU A 187 -6.31 4.34 18.99
CA LEU A 187 -4.91 3.96 19.12
C LEU A 187 -4.01 4.80 18.19
N ALA A 188 -4.39 4.95 16.94
CA ALA A 188 -3.64 5.77 15.98
C ALA A 188 -3.61 7.24 16.39
N GLY A 189 -4.74 7.81 16.84
CA GLY A 189 -4.83 9.19 17.26
C GLY A 189 -4.00 9.47 18.51
N THR A 190 -4.10 8.62 19.53
CA THR A 190 -3.30 8.73 20.76
C THR A 190 -1.81 8.58 20.47
N SER A 191 -1.43 7.59 19.66
CA SER A 191 -0.03 7.37 19.27
C SER A 191 0.51 8.54 18.45
N ALA A 192 -0.27 9.08 17.51
CA ALA A 192 0.12 10.23 16.71
C ALA A 192 0.34 11.47 17.58
N TRP A 193 -0.55 11.71 18.55
CA TRP A 193 -0.42 12.83 19.49
C TRP A 193 0.83 12.73 20.35
N ILE A 194 1.08 11.55 20.93
CA ILE A 194 2.27 11.29 21.77
C ILE A 194 3.54 11.44 20.92
N LEU A 195 3.58 10.83 19.73
CA LEU A 195 4.77 10.84 18.89
C LEU A 195 5.08 12.24 18.33
N ALA A 196 4.06 13.01 17.94
CA ALA A 196 4.23 14.41 17.56
C ALA A 196 4.81 15.23 18.71
N GLY A 197 4.31 15.04 19.95
CA GLY A 197 4.84 15.71 21.14
C GLY A 197 6.28 15.29 21.50
N ILE A 198 6.72 14.09 21.13
CA ILE A 198 8.10 13.65 21.29
C ILE A 198 8.99 14.27 20.23
N LEU A 199 8.53 14.28 18.96
CA LEU A 199 9.25 14.89 17.83
C LEU A 199 9.48 16.40 18.03
N ASP A 200 8.56 17.10 18.68
CA ASP A 200 8.67 18.54 19.00
C ASP A 200 9.72 18.89 20.06
N LYS A 201 10.28 17.87 20.77
CA LYS A 201 11.32 18.11 21.76
C LYS A 201 12.66 18.45 21.08
N PRO A 202 13.58 19.15 21.77
CA PRO A 202 14.88 19.52 21.19
C PRO A 202 15.65 18.35 20.58
N ASP A 203 15.57 17.16 21.20
CA ASP A 203 16.23 15.93 20.70
C ASP A 203 15.28 15.00 19.94
N GLY A 204 14.08 15.48 19.62
CA GLY A 204 13.03 14.68 18.99
C GLY A 204 13.23 14.45 17.50
N GLY A 205 14.03 15.30 16.84
CA GLY A 205 14.38 15.19 15.43
C GLY A 205 13.32 15.75 14.47
N SER A 206 12.52 16.74 14.90
CA SER A 206 11.64 17.47 14.00
C SER A 206 12.40 18.09 12.82
N ASP A 207 13.63 18.54 13.07
CA ASP A 207 14.59 19.15 12.13
C ASP A 207 15.56 18.13 11.50
N TRP A 208 15.36 16.81 11.72
CA TRP A 208 16.23 15.79 11.14
C TRP A 208 16.39 15.98 9.63
N LEU A 209 17.62 16.02 9.12
CA LEU A 209 18.06 16.33 7.75
C LEU A 209 17.88 17.79 7.31
N PHE A 210 16.99 18.57 7.89
CA PHE A 210 16.67 19.94 7.49
C PHE A 210 16.75 20.83 8.71
N THR A 211 17.98 21.29 9.03
CA THR A 211 18.29 22.00 10.29
C THR A 211 18.08 23.51 10.23
N ALA A 212 17.72 24.06 9.07
CA ALA A 212 17.44 25.47 8.97
C ALA A 212 16.09 25.82 9.63
N PRO A 213 16.00 26.96 10.36
CA PRO A 213 14.77 27.38 11.00
C PRO A 213 13.58 27.39 10.03
N GLY A 214 12.45 26.87 10.44
CA GLY A 214 11.24 26.77 9.62
C GLY A 214 11.21 25.57 8.66
N GLN A 215 12.23 24.70 8.66
CA GLN A 215 12.27 23.51 7.81
C GLN A 215 11.93 22.22 8.57
N GLU A 216 11.41 22.36 9.78
CA GLU A 216 10.97 21.26 10.62
C GLU A 216 9.96 20.39 9.85
N TYR A 217 10.06 19.09 10.04
CA TYR A 217 9.15 18.08 9.45
C TYR A 217 9.21 17.90 7.92
N LEU A 218 10.08 18.61 7.18
CA LEU A 218 10.23 18.39 5.73
C LEU A 218 10.60 16.94 5.37
N TRP A 219 11.26 16.23 6.29
CA TRP A 219 11.65 14.83 6.10
C TRP A 219 10.46 13.85 6.06
N LEU A 220 9.26 14.26 6.55
CA LEU A 220 8.09 13.36 6.62
C LEU A 220 7.65 12.79 5.27
N GLY A 221 7.96 13.46 4.17
CA GLY A 221 7.70 12.94 2.84
C GLY A 221 8.62 11.79 2.43
N LEU A 222 9.82 11.66 3.00
CA LEU A 222 10.79 10.63 2.64
C LEU A 222 10.29 9.21 2.91
N PRO A 223 9.78 8.88 4.12
CA PRO A 223 9.21 7.56 4.36
C PRO A 223 7.98 7.27 3.48
N ILE A 224 7.25 8.31 3.03
CA ILE A 224 6.12 8.14 2.11
C ILE A 224 6.60 7.75 0.71
N VAL A 225 7.60 8.46 0.18
CA VAL A 225 8.24 8.09 -1.09
C VAL A 225 8.75 6.65 -1.02
N LEU A 226 9.49 6.34 0.04
CA LEU A 226 10.09 5.01 0.20
C LEU A 226 9.02 3.92 0.30
N GLY A 227 7.97 4.13 1.11
CA GLY A 227 6.88 3.16 1.27
C GLY A 227 6.15 2.88 -0.05
N ALA A 228 5.81 3.93 -0.80
CA ALA A 228 5.17 3.78 -2.11
C ALA A 228 6.08 3.05 -3.11
N LEU A 229 7.37 3.38 -3.16
CA LEU A 229 8.32 2.69 -4.05
C LEU A 229 8.52 1.21 -3.67
N VAL A 230 8.58 0.90 -2.37
CA VAL A 230 8.70 -0.48 -1.90
C VAL A 230 7.45 -1.29 -2.23
N HIS A 231 6.26 -0.68 -2.15
CA HIS A 231 5.04 -1.29 -2.66
C HIS A 231 5.16 -1.63 -4.15
N ASP A 232 5.54 -0.65 -4.97
CA ASP A 232 5.66 -0.82 -6.42
C ASP A 232 6.67 -1.91 -6.78
N ILE A 233 7.79 -2.00 -6.06
CA ILE A 233 8.79 -3.06 -6.21
C ILE A 233 8.17 -4.42 -5.83
N GLY A 234 7.46 -4.51 -4.71
CA GLY A 234 6.75 -5.72 -4.29
C GLY A 234 5.77 -6.21 -5.35
N ASP A 235 5.00 -5.29 -5.92
CA ASP A 235 4.07 -5.58 -6.99
C ASP A 235 4.75 -5.96 -8.31
N ALA A 236 5.93 -5.40 -8.60
CA ALA A 236 6.73 -5.78 -9.74
C ALA A 236 7.22 -7.23 -9.66
N LEU A 237 7.43 -7.76 -8.45
CA LEU A 237 7.80 -9.18 -8.24
C LEU A 237 6.65 -10.14 -8.51
N THR A 238 5.41 -9.66 -8.56
CA THR A 238 4.24 -10.49 -8.85
C THR A 238 4.06 -10.75 -10.36
N VAL A 239 3.18 -11.71 -10.68
CA VAL A 239 2.92 -12.13 -12.08
C VAL A 239 2.58 -10.97 -13.01
N SER A 240 1.88 -9.94 -12.52
CA SER A 240 1.40 -8.83 -13.34
C SER A 240 2.47 -7.79 -13.69
N GLY A 241 3.50 -7.65 -12.85
CA GLY A 241 4.46 -6.55 -12.97
C GLY A 241 3.86 -5.18 -12.63
N CYS A 242 4.69 -4.15 -12.63
CA CYS A 242 4.32 -2.79 -12.26
C CYS A 242 4.98 -1.74 -13.18
N PRO A 243 4.28 -0.67 -13.63
CA PRO A 243 4.83 0.34 -14.54
C PRO A 243 5.68 1.40 -13.81
N ILE A 244 6.58 0.99 -12.93
CA ILE A 244 7.34 1.87 -12.01
C ILE A 244 7.99 3.04 -12.76
N LEU A 245 8.58 2.81 -13.95
CA LEU A 245 9.36 3.83 -14.67
C LEU A 245 8.51 4.87 -15.41
N TRP A 246 7.18 4.74 -15.45
CA TRP A 246 6.39 5.79 -16.11
C TRP A 246 6.71 7.17 -15.49
N PRO A 247 6.87 8.25 -16.29
CA PRO A 247 6.56 8.42 -17.72
C PRO A 247 7.69 8.06 -18.69
N ILE A 248 8.81 7.50 -18.22
CA ILE A 248 9.99 7.19 -19.04
C ILE A 248 9.63 6.04 -20.00
N PRO A 249 9.80 6.21 -21.32
CA PRO A 249 9.49 5.16 -22.27
C PRO A 249 10.56 4.07 -22.27
N VAL A 250 10.12 2.80 -22.35
CA VAL A 250 10.98 1.64 -22.57
C VAL A 250 10.66 1.07 -23.95
N GLY A 251 11.51 1.35 -24.93
CA GLY A 251 11.24 1.04 -26.32
C GLY A 251 9.98 1.74 -26.86
N ARG A 252 9.03 0.95 -27.39
CA ARG A 252 7.74 1.46 -27.91
C ARG A 252 6.65 1.62 -26.86
N LYS A 253 6.93 1.29 -25.58
CA LYS A 253 5.96 1.31 -24.49
C LYS A 253 6.27 2.43 -23.53
N ARG A 254 5.23 3.05 -22.97
CA ARG A 254 5.32 4.02 -21.88
C ARG A 254 4.87 3.40 -20.55
N TRP A 255 3.86 2.54 -20.59
CA TRP A 255 3.32 1.81 -19.44
C TRP A 255 3.86 0.37 -19.40
N TYR A 256 5.19 0.26 -19.43
CA TYR A 256 5.85 -1.04 -19.44
C TYR A 256 5.82 -1.68 -18.05
N PRO A 257 5.18 -2.86 -17.89
CA PRO A 257 5.15 -3.55 -16.61
C PRO A 257 6.51 -4.20 -16.32
N ILE A 258 7.28 -3.58 -15.43
CA ILE A 258 8.56 -4.08 -14.96
C ILE A 258 8.33 -5.26 -14.03
N GLY A 259 9.27 -6.18 -14.01
CA GLY A 259 9.33 -7.32 -13.12
C GLY A 259 10.40 -8.30 -13.55
N PRO A 260 10.80 -9.20 -12.66
CA PRO A 260 11.80 -10.22 -12.96
C PRO A 260 11.30 -11.18 -14.07
N PRO A 261 12.14 -12.09 -14.59
CA PRO A 261 11.69 -13.11 -15.51
C PRO A 261 10.46 -13.87 -14.99
N LYS A 262 9.51 -14.18 -15.88
CA LYS A 262 8.22 -14.77 -15.49
C LYS A 262 8.33 -16.04 -14.63
N ALA A 263 9.40 -16.80 -14.81
CA ALA A 263 9.64 -18.04 -14.09
C ALA A 263 9.82 -17.85 -12.56
N ILE A 264 10.31 -16.66 -12.13
CA ILE A 264 10.56 -16.38 -10.71
C ILE A 264 9.53 -15.42 -10.10
N ARG A 265 8.50 -15.03 -10.87
CA ARG A 265 7.39 -14.23 -10.33
C ARG A 265 6.45 -15.08 -9.50
N PHE A 266 6.06 -14.57 -8.35
CA PHE A 266 5.12 -15.26 -7.48
C PHE A 266 3.69 -14.71 -7.62
N ARG A 267 2.73 -15.48 -7.13
CA ARG A 267 1.33 -15.04 -7.02
C ARG A 267 1.09 -14.45 -5.64
N ALA A 268 0.36 -13.35 -5.57
CA ALA A 268 -0.07 -12.76 -4.31
C ALA A 268 -0.89 -13.77 -3.49
N GLY A 269 -0.69 -13.74 -2.17
CA GLY A 269 -1.26 -14.71 -1.25
C GLY A 269 -0.67 -16.13 -1.35
N SER A 270 0.40 -16.30 -2.14
CA SER A 270 1.06 -17.60 -2.29
C SER A 270 1.90 -17.98 -1.06
N TRP A 271 2.32 -19.25 -1.02
CA TRP A 271 3.25 -19.72 0.01
C TRP A 271 4.54 -18.91 0.08
N VAL A 272 5.06 -18.47 -1.07
CA VAL A 272 6.28 -17.64 -1.13
C VAL A 272 6.08 -16.32 -0.38
N GLU A 273 4.97 -15.63 -0.59
CA GLU A 273 4.68 -14.39 0.12
C GLU A 273 4.51 -14.61 1.63
N LEU A 274 3.70 -15.62 2.01
CA LEU A 274 3.32 -15.83 3.41
C LEU A 274 4.41 -16.48 4.26
N LYS A 275 5.22 -17.37 3.69
CA LYS A 275 6.17 -18.20 4.43
C LYS A 275 7.64 -17.84 4.19
N VAL A 276 7.92 -17.03 3.16
CA VAL A 276 9.29 -16.58 2.86
C VAL A 276 9.39 -15.06 2.99
N LEU A 277 8.61 -14.30 2.22
CA LEU A 277 8.78 -12.83 2.18
C LEU A 277 8.36 -12.16 3.49
N MET A 278 7.21 -12.49 4.06
CA MET A 278 6.78 -11.86 5.32
C MET A 278 7.75 -12.14 6.48
N PRO A 279 8.18 -13.39 6.76
CA PRO A 279 9.21 -13.64 7.77
C PRO A 279 10.55 -12.94 7.46
N ALA A 280 10.95 -12.88 6.18
CA ALA A 280 12.16 -12.19 5.79
C ALA A 280 12.07 -10.67 6.08
N PHE A 281 10.95 -10.03 5.79
CA PHE A 281 10.74 -8.61 6.13
C PHE A 281 10.71 -8.38 7.64
N MET A 282 10.13 -9.28 8.43
CA MET A 282 10.16 -9.21 9.90
C MET A 282 11.60 -9.30 10.42
N LEU A 283 12.38 -10.24 9.91
CA LEU A 283 13.79 -10.41 10.29
C LEU A 283 14.62 -9.19 9.88
N LEU A 284 14.51 -8.75 8.64
CA LEU A 284 15.23 -7.57 8.13
C LEU A 284 14.86 -6.30 8.90
N GLY A 285 13.58 -6.12 9.22
CA GLY A 285 13.12 -5.01 10.06
C GLY A 285 13.70 -5.09 11.49
N GLY A 286 13.68 -6.27 12.10
CA GLY A 286 14.23 -6.48 13.43
C GLY A 286 15.74 -6.22 13.50
N VAL A 287 16.50 -6.80 12.57
CA VAL A 287 17.96 -6.59 12.45
C VAL A 287 18.27 -5.11 12.13
N GLY A 288 17.55 -4.52 11.16
CA GLY A 288 17.72 -3.11 10.80
C GLY A 288 17.42 -2.16 11.95
N GLY A 289 16.34 -2.42 12.71
CA GLY A 289 16.02 -1.64 13.91
C GLY A 289 17.08 -1.77 15.02
N ALA A 290 17.56 -2.98 15.28
CA ALA A 290 18.61 -3.22 16.26
C ALA A 290 19.93 -2.53 15.88
N ALA A 291 20.31 -2.60 14.61
CA ALA A 291 21.51 -1.91 14.10
C ALA A 291 21.34 -0.38 14.13
N ALA A 292 20.16 0.14 13.77
CA ALA A 292 19.89 1.58 13.82
C ALA A 292 19.96 2.16 15.25
N LEU A 293 19.64 1.34 16.26
CA LEU A 293 19.70 1.71 17.68
C LEU A 293 21.02 1.32 18.36
N ASN A 294 22.00 0.85 17.59
CA ASN A 294 23.32 0.41 18.07
C ASN A 294 23.26 -0.74 19.12
N PHE A 295 22.29 -1.66 18.98
CA PHE A 295 22.23 -2.87 19.81
C PHE A 295 23.08 -4.01 19.24
N ILE A 296 23.45 -3.96 17.96
CA ILE A 296 24.32 -4.90 17.24
C ILE A 296 25.26 -4.16 16.30
#